data_541ceb429038448184a79e299b904105
#
_entry.id   541ceb429038448184a79e299b904105
#
_cell.length_a   1.000
_cell.length_b   1.000
_cell.length_c   1.000
_cell.angle_alpha   90.00
_cell.angle_beta   90.00
_cell.angle_gamma   90.00
#
_symmetry.space_group_name_H-M   'P 1'
#
loop_
_entity.id
_entity.type
_entity.pdbx_description
1 polymer ?
#
loop_
_entity_poly.entity_id
_entity_poly.type
_entity_poly.pdbx_seq_one_letter_code
_entity_poly.pdbx_strand_id
1 'polypeptide(L)' 'KEAENRIISMIDEHEITKKAYEQKNKIIENANDMAREISNGTKAYADNILAGVQVTLEDALKVIENNRKEVK' A
#
# COMPACT_ATOMS: atom_id res chain seq x y z
N LYS A 1 -15.66 51.16 -7.36
CA LYS A 1 -15.13 50.19 -8.37
C LYS A 1 -13.89 49.46 -7.88
N GLU A 2 -12.91 50.16 -7.28
CA GLU A 2 -11.71 49.50 -6.72
C GLU A 2 -12.06 48.62 -5.52
N ALA A 3 -12.99 49.07 -4.66
CA ALA A 3 -13.44 48.30 -3.51
C ALA A 3 -14.15 47.03 -3.92
N GLU A 4 -14.97 47.07 -4.96
CA GLU A 4 -15.65 45.91 -5.50
C GLU A 4 -14.67 44.90 -6.08
N ASN A 5 -13.66 45.37 -6.83
CA ASN A 5 -12.62 44.54 -7.41
C ASN A 5 -11.77 43.85 -6.32
N ARG A 6 -11.46 44.55 -5.21
CA ARG A 6 -10.72 43.98 -4.08
C ARG A 6 -11.54 42.88 -3.40
N ILE A 7 -12.83 43.08 -3.22
CA ILE A 7 -13.70 42.07 -2.61
C ILE A 7 -13.75 40.83 -3.49
N ILE A 8 -13.89 40.99 -4.80
CA ILE A 8 -13.88 39.88 -5.76
C ILE A 8 -12.55 39.15 -5.73
N SER A 9 -11.42 39.88 -5.72
CA SER A 9 -10.08 39.29 -5.62
C SER A 9 -9.89 38.49 -4.32
N MET A 10 -10.36 39.03 -3.21
CA MET A 10 -10.28 38.35 -1.90
C MET A 10 -11.09 37.05 -1.88
N ILE A 11 -12.28 37.06 -2.47
CA ILE A 11 -13.13 35.88 -2.59
C ILE A 11 -12.45 34.83 -3.45
N ASP A 12 -11.88 35.24 -4.59
CA ASP A 12 -11.18 34.34 -5.50
C ASP A 12 -9.94 33.71 -4.83
N GLU A 13 -9.15 34.49 -4.09
CA GLU A 13 -8.01 34.02 -3.34
C GLU A 13 -8.43 33.00 -2.29
N HIS A 14 -9.53 33.25 -1.58
CA HIS A 14 -10.07 32.34 -0.58
C HIS A 14 -10.49 31.01 -1.22
N GLU A 15 -11.17 31.08 -2.35
CA GLU A 15 -11.58 29.87 -3.10
C GLU A 15 -10.37 29.07 -3.60
N ILE A 16 -9.36 29.77 -4.14
CA ILE A 16 -8.12 29.13 -4.59
C ILE A 16 -7.42 28.43 -3.42
N THR A 17 -7.30 29.10 -2.27
CA THR A 17 -6.68 28.54 -1.08
C THR A 17 -7.46 27.32 -0.58
N LYS A 18 -8.78 27.40 -0.55
CA LYS A 18 -9.64 26.29 -0.15
C LYS A 18 -9.44 25.08 -1.05
N LYS A 19 -9.44 25.29 -2.37
CA LYS A 19 -9.22 24.23 -3.35
C LYS A 19 -7.83 23.61 -3.21
N ALA A 20 -6.81 24.44 -2.94
CA ALA A 20 -5.46 23.97 -2.73
C ALA A 20 -5.37 23.04 -1.51
N TYR A 21 -6.03 23.38 -0.42
CA TYR A 21 -6.11 22.52 0.77
C TYR A 21 -6.84 21.22 0.49
N GLU A 22 -7.94 21.26 -0.24
CA GLU A 22 -8.70 20.08 -0.63
C GLU A 22 -7.85 19.15 -1.49
N GLN A 23 -7.12 19.70 -2.47
CA GLN A 23 -6.22 18.92 -3.32
C GLN A 23 -5.08 18.31 -2.53
N LYS A 24 -4.49 19.09 -1.62
CA LYS A 24 -3.43 18.60 -0.74
C LYS A 24 -3.90 17.40 0.07
N ASN A 25 -5.08 17.50 0.67
CA ASN A 25 -5.65 16.43 1.49
C ASN A 25 -5.91 15.18 0.66
N LYS A 26 -6.43 15.33 -0.57
CA LYS A 26 -6.63 14.21 -1.49
C LYS A 26 -5.33 13.54 -1.88
N ILE A 27 -4.30 14.33 -2.16
CA ILE A 27 -2.98 13.81 -2.52
C ILE A 27 -2.40 12.97 -1.38
N ILE A 28 -2.48 13.49 -0.16
CA ILE A 28 -1.98 12.79 1.03
C ILE A 28 -2.78 11.50 1.26
N GLU A 29 -4.10 11.56 1.17
CA GLU A 29 -4.97 10.40 1.34
C GLU A 29 -4.65 9.32 0.30
N ASN A 30 -4.54 9.70 -0.97
CA ASN A 30 -4.19 8.77 -2.04
C ASN A 30 -2.80 8.16 -1.84
N ALA A 31 -1.83 8.96 -1.41
CA ALA A 31 -0.48 8.47 -1.12
C ALA A 31 -0.49 7.45 0.02
N ASN A 32 -1.26 7.71 1.07
CA ASN A 32 -1.39 6.78 2.20
C ASN A 32 -2.07 5.48 1.77
N ASP A 33 -3.10 5.57 0.93
CA ASP A 33 -3.79 4.38 0.41
C ASP A 33 -2.85 3.54 -0.45
N MET A 34 -2.09 4.18 -1.34
CA MET A 34 -1.09 3.50 -2.16
C MET A 34 -0.01 2.83 -1.32
N ALA A 35 0.47 3.51 -0.28
CA ALA A 35 1.47 2.95 0.63
C ALA A 35 0.94 1.69 1.34
N ARG A 36 -0.32 1.71 1.77
CA ARG A 36 -0.95 0.53 2.38
C ARG A 36 -1.10 -0.62 1.40
N GLU A 37 -1.52 -0.33 0.17
CA GLU A 37 -1.65 -1.35 -0.88
C GLU A 37 -0.30 -2.00 -1.18
N ILE A 38 0.75 -1.20 -1.32
CA ILE A 38 2.11 -1.69 -1.56
C ILE A 38 2.57 -2.56 -0.39
N SER A 39 2.38 -2.10 0.84
CA SER A 39 2.76 -2.84 2.04
C SER A 39 2.03 -4.18 2.13
N ASN A 40 0.69 -4.18 1.91
CA ASN A 40 -0.11 -5.40 1.95
C ASN A 40 0.28 -6.36 0.83
N GLY A 41 0.52 -5.85 -0.38
CA GLY A 41 0.98 -6.64 -1.51
C GLY A 41 2.34 -7.28 -1.25
N THR A 42 3.26 -6.53 -0.65
CA THR A 42 4.59 -7.02 -0.30
C THR A 42 4.50 -8.14 0.74
N LYS A 43 3.67 -7.98 1.76
CA LYS A 43 3.46 -8.99 2.79
C LYS A 43 2.85 -10.27 2.20
N ALA A 44 1.86 -10.14 1.32
CA ALA A 44 1.25 -11.28 0.64
C ALA A 44 2.26 -12.02 -0.23
N TYR A 45 3.10 -11.29 -0.96
CA TYR A 45 4.15 -11.86 -1.79
C TYR A 45 5.17 -12.64 -0.94
N ALA A 46 5.61 -12.05 0.16
CA ALA A 46 6.55 -12.71 1.08
C ALA A 46 5.93 -13.97 1.69
N ASP A 47 4.66 -13.89 2.09
CA ASP A 47 3.95 -15.05 2.64
C ASP A 47 3.86 -16.19 1.63
N ASN A 48 3.56 -15.87 0.37
CA ASN A 48 3.49 -16.87 -0.71
C ASN A 48 4.85 -17.56 -0.92
N ILE A 49 5.94 -16.80 -0.89
CA ILE A 49 7.29 -17.36 -1.01
C ILE A 49 7.58 -18.31 0.15
N LEU A 50 7.29 -17.88 1.37
CA LEU A 50 7.53 -18.68 2.58
C LEU A 50 6.65 -19.94 2.58
N ALA A 51 5.40 -19.84 2.14
CA ALA A 51 4.52 -21.00 2.00
C ALA A 51 5.08 -22.01 1.00
N GLY A 52 5.60 -21.53 -0.12
CA GLY A 52 6.26 -22.40 -1.11
C GLY A 52 7.48 -23.11 -0.55
N VAL A 53 8.31 -22.41 0.21
CA VAL A 53 9.48 -22.99 0.88
C VAL A 53 9.02 -24.03 1.90
N GLN A 54 7.99 -23.75 2.66
CA GLN A 54 7.42 -24.67 3.63
C GLN A 54 6.97 -25.98 2.98
N VAL A 55 6.24 -25.91 1.87
CA VAL A 55 5.82 -27.08 1.12
C VAL A 55 7.01 -27.91 0.66
N THR A 56 8.03 -27.26 0.12
CA THR A 56 9.27 -27.94 -0.33
C THR A 56 9.96 -28.68 0.82
N LEU A 57 10.04 -28.04 1.99
CA LEU A 57 10.65 -28.67 3.18
C LEU A 57 9.81 -29.83 3.69
N GLU A 58 8.49 -29.71 3.69
CA GLU A 58 7.59 -30.80 4.09
C GLU A 58 7.73 -32.01 3.18
N ASP A 59 7.81 -31.76 1.85
CA ASP A 59 8.02 -32.84 0.87
C ASP A 59 9.38 -33.52 1.05
N ALA A 60 10.43 -32.74 1.27
CA ALA A 60 11.76 -33.29 1.54
C ALA A 60 11.77 -34.14 2.83
N LEU A 61 11.06 -33.67 3.84
CA LEU A 61 10.94 -34.39 5.11
C LEU A 61 10.23 -35.74 4.91
N LYS A 62 9.18 -35.77 4.11
CA LYS A 62 8.48 -37.03 3.78
C LYS A 62 9.39 -38.03 3.06
N VAL A 63 10.22 -37.57 2.13
CA VAL A 63 11.18 -38.40 1.43
C VAL A 63 12.19 -39.02 2.44
N ILE A 64 12.69 -38.23 3.36
CA ILE A 64 13.62 -38.69 4.40
C ILE A 64 12.92 -39.73 5.28
N GLU A 65 11.72 -39.50 5.72
CA GLU A 65 10.94 -40.41 6.54
C GLU A 65 10.74 -41.77 5.84
N ASN A 66 10.39 -41.73 4.55
CA ASN A 66 10.20 -42.95 3.76
C ASN A 66 11.51 -43.72 3.59
N ASN A 67 12.61 -43.03 3.29
CA ASN A 67 13.94 -43.64 3.15
C ASN A 67 14.40 -44.30 4.46
N ARG A 68 14.13 -43.66 5.60
CA ARG A 68 14.44 -44.21 6.90
C ARG A 68 13.68 -45.50 7.18
N LYS A 69 12.44 -45.59 6.77
CA LYS A 69 11.61 -46.79 6.91
C LYS A 69 12.17 -47.95 6.07
N GLU A 70 12.64 -47.65 4.85
CA GLU A 70 13.20 -48.66 3.94
C GLU A 70 14.54 -49.23 4.46
N VAL A 71 15.33 -48.40 5.15
CA VAL A 71 16.61 -48.80 5.70
C VAL A 71 16.45 -49.70 6.90
N LYS A 72 15.39 -49.55 7.65
CA LYS A 72 15.07 -50.38 8.80
C LYS A 72 14.56 -51.73 8.38
#